data_2076da53314516d5ace73ccddd5226b2
#
_entry.id   2076da53314516d5ace73ccddd5226b2
#
_cell.length_a   1.000
_cell.length_b   1.000
_cell.length_c   1.000
_cell.angle_alpha   90.00
_cell.angle_beta   90.00
_cell.angle_gamma   90.00
#
_symmetry.space_group_name_H-M   'P 1'
#
loop_
_entity.id
_entity.type
_entity.pdbx_description
1 polymer ?
#
loop_
_entity_poly.entity_id
_entity_poly.type
_entity_poly.pdbx_seq_one_letter_code
_entity_poly.pdbx_strand_id
1 'polypeptide(L)'
;FIIGFIISIYVLASKETFSDQSKKMLYALFQTDAANSILKSFRFIHRTFIGFISGKVLDSIIIGLLCFIGTTIMNTPYAILVSVIVGVTNVIPFFGPYLGAIPSALLILIVDITHPLNCVYFVLFIFLLQQFDGNILGPKILGDSTGLSGFWVIFSITLFGGLFGIPGMIVGVPIFAIIYAAIKKIINHNLEKKKLPTDSASYNDMECVDKDGNFLPRVPAEPKIKKHKSTYSLIKEKLAEKKEAEQPETGEPKAPEKEEAPAEKKPDASVNEDEK
;
A
#
# COMPACT_ATOMS: atom_id res chain seq x y z
N PHE A 1 -0.84 -7.97 -38.87
CA PHE A 1 -1.71 -6.97 -38.23
C PHE A 1 -3.11 -6.93 -38.87
N ILE A 2 -3.25 -6.81 -40.19
CA ILE A 2 -4.55 -6.71 -40.88
C ILE A 2 -5.43 -7.93 -40.61
N ILE A 3 -4.89 -9.14 -40.71
CA ILE A 3 -5.63 -10.38 -40.45
C ILE A 3 -6.12 -10.43 -39.01
N GLY A 4 -5.25 -10.08 -38.06
CA GLY A 4 -5.62 -10.02 -36.63
C GLY A 4 -6.71 -9.00 -36.33
N PHE A 5 -6.70 -7.86 -37.02
CA PHE A 5 -7.73 -6.82 -36.90
C PHE A 5 -9.09 -7.32 -37.46
N ILE A 6 -9.08 -7.97 -38.62
CA ILE A 6 -10.31 -8.56 -39.23
C ILE A 6 -10.90 -9.66 -38.31
N ILE A 7 -10.05 -10.56 -37.79
CA ILE A 7 -10.48 -11.60 -36.85
C ILE A 7 -11.05 -10.95 -35.56
N SER A 8 -10.44 -9.90 -35.03
CA SER A 8 -10.92 -9.19 -33.85
C SER A 8 -12.33 -8.60 -34.06
N ILE A 9 -12.57 -7.97 -35.22
CA ILE A 9 -13.90 -7.44 -35.55
C ILE A 9 -14.93 -8.58 -35.66
N TYR A 10 -14.56 -9.71 -36.31
CA TYR A 10 -15.46 -10.86 -36.46
C TYR A 10 -15.82 -11.49 -35.12
N VAL A 11 -14.82 -11.70 -34.25
CA VAL A 11 -15.05 -12.22 -32.89
C VAL A 11 -15.92 -11.27 -32.07
N LEU A 12 -15.71 -9.96 -32.20
CA LEU A 12 -16.51 -8.95 -31.51
C LEU A 12 -17.95 -8.92 -31.96
N ALA A 13 -18.17 -9.02 -33.28
CA ALA A 13 -19.51 -9.09 -33.87
C ALA A 13 -20.26 -10.36 -33.46
N SER A 14 -19.57 -11.49 -33.30
CA SER A 14 -20.14 -12.80 -32.95
C SER A 14 -20.01 -13.14 -31.45
N LYS A 15 -19.71 -12.16 -30.56
CA LYS A 15 -19.43 -12.38 -29.13
C LYS A 15 -20.53 -13.16 -28.39
N GLU A 16 -21.80 -12.91 -28.71
CA GLU A 16 -22.95 -13.56 -28.07
C GLU A 16 -23.01 -15.03 -28.43
N THR A 17 -22.85 -15.35 -29.72
CA THR A 17 -22.83 -16.74 -30.22
C THR A 17 -21.69 -17.53 -29.59
N PHE A 18 -20.47 -16.96 -29.51
CA PHE A 18 -19.34 -17.61 -28.87
C PHE A 18 -19.57 -17.81 -27.37
N SER A 19 -20.16 -16.82 -26.69
CA SER A 19 -20.51 -16.92 -25.27
C SER A 19 -21.50 -18.07 -25.02
N ASP A 20 -22.53 -18.20 -25.85
CA ASP A 20 -23.55 -19.21 -25.64
C ASP A 20 -23.06 -20.63 -26.01
N GLN A 21 -22.23 -20.75 -27.05
CA GLN A 21 -21.54 -22.00 -27.36
C GLN A 21 -20.60 -22.42 -26.23
N SER A 22 -19.85 -21.47 -25.65
CA SER A 22 -18.95 -21.74 -24.50
C SER A 22 -19.72 -22.20 -23.27
N LYS A 23 -20.87 -21.58 -22.96
CA LYS A 23 -21.74 -22.01 -21.86
C LYS A 23 -22.29 -23.40 -22.13
N LYS A 24 -22.78 -23.68 -23.35
CA LYS A 24 -23.30 -25.02 -23.75
C LYS A 24 -22.21 -26.08 -23.56
N MET A 25 -20.99 -25.81 -24.01
CA MET A 25 -19.86 -26.71 -23.86
C MET A 25 -19.53 -26.96 -22.38
N LEU A 26 -19.55 -25.90 -21.56
CA LEU A 26 -19.26 -25.98 -20.12
C LEU A 26 -20.26 -26.91 -19.42
N TYR A 27 -21.56 -26.76 -19.67
CA TYR A 27 -22.59 -27.61 -19.08
C TYR A 27 -22.59 -29.04 -19.64
N ALA A 28 -22.05 -29.24 -20.85
CA ALA A 28 -21.89 -30.59 -21.39
C ALA A 28 -20.73 -31.37 -20.77
N LEU A 29 -19.66 -30.67 -20.37
CA LEU A 29 -18.43 -31.29 -19.85
C LEU A 29 -18.39 -31.41 -18.33
N PHE A 30 -19.08 -30.53 -17.60
CA PHE A 30 -19.00 -30.44 -16.14
C PHE A 30 -20.40 -30.63 -15.50
N GLN A 31 -20.40 -31.14 -14.27
CA GLN A 31 -21.62 -31.18 -13.46
C GLN A 31 -22.13 -29.75 -13.21
N THR A 32 -23.44 -29.62 -13.05
CA THR A 32 -24.12 -28.31 -12.95
C THR A 32 -23.52 -27.38 -11.91
N ASP A 33 -23.16 -27.90 -10.72
CA ASP A 33 -22.59 -27.08 -9.65
C ASP A 33 -21.16 -26.59 -9.98
N ALA A 34 -20.35 -27.44 -10.60
CA ALA A 34 -19.02 -27.09 -11.06
C ALA A 34 -19.10 -26.06 -12.22
N ALA A 35 -19.99 -26.28 -13.19
CA ALA A 35 -20.24 -25.36 -14.29
C ALA A 35 -20.69 -23.98 -13.80
N ASN A 36 -21.60 -23.92 -12.84
CA ASN A 36 -22.06 -22.68 -12.21
C ASN A 36 -20.93 -21.94 -11.49
N SER A 37 -20.06 -22.65 -10.77
CA SER A 37 -18.90 -22.08 -10.09
C SER A 37 -17.89 -21.49 -11.07
N ILE A 38 -17.61 -22.19 -12.16
CA ILE A 38 -16.74 -21.73 -13.25
C ILE A 38 -17.35 -20.47 -13.89
N LEU A 39 -18.63 -20.50 -14.22
CA LEU A 39 -19.33 -19.37 -14.84
C LEU A 39 -19.31 -18.11 -13.92
N LYS A 40 -19.49 -18.31 -12.61
CA LYS A 40 -19.38 -17.24 -11.60
C LYS A 40 -17.99 -16.64 -11.58
N SER A 41 -16.95 -17.48 -11.67
CA SER A 41 -15.56 -17.03 -11.73
C SER A 41 -15.27 -16.25 -13.02
N PHE A 42 -15.76 -16.70 -14.18
CA PHE A 42 -15.62 -15.95 -15.43
C PHE A 42 -16.32 -14.59 -15.40
N ARG A 43 -17.50 -14.50 -14.80
CA ARG A 43 -18.20 -13.21 -14.64
C ARG A 43 -17.40 -12.26 -13.75
N PHE A 44 -16.81 -12.77 -12.68
CA PHE A 44 -15.93 -11.99 -11.80
C PHE A 44 -14.70 -11.47 -12.56
N ILE A 45 -14.01 -12.35 -13.30
CA ILE A 45 -12.85 -11.99 -14.15
C ILE A 45 -13.23 -10.88 -15.14
N HIS A 46 -14.31 -11.09 -15.90
CA HIS A 46 -14.79 -10.12 -16.88
C HIS A 46 -15.10 -8.76 -16.23
N ARG A 47 -15.82 -8.76 -15.09
CA ARG A 47 -16.19 -7.53 -14.38
C ARG A 47 -14.94 -6.78 -13.87
N THR A 48 -13.98 -7.49 -13.28
CA THR A 48 -12.74 -6.90 -12.77
C THR A 48 -11.92 -6.30 -13.91
N PHE A 49 -11.80 -7.03 -15.03
CA PHE A 49 -11.02 -6.57 -16.18
C PHE A 49 -11.63 -5.33 -16.83
N ILE A 50 -12.92 -5.41 -17.19
CA ILE A 50 -13.63 -4.28 -17.81
C ILE A 50 -13.70 -3.09 -16.87
N GLY A 51 -14.01 -3.31 -15.59
CA GLY A 51 -14.05 -2.23 -14.59
C GLY A 51 -12.73 -1.47 -14.47
N PHE A 52 -11.62 -2.21 -14.42
CA PHE A 52 -10.30 -1.59 -14.34
C PHE A 52 -9.92 -0.85 -15.63
N ILE A 53 -10.03 -1.51 -16.80
CA ILE A 53 -9.61 -0.91 -18.06
C ILE A 53 -10.47 0.30 -18.42
N SER A 54 -11.81 0.19 -18.32
CA SER A 54 -12.71 1.31 -18.62
C SER A 54 -12.51 2.46 -17.62
N GLY A 55 -12.34 2.14 -16.35
CA GLY A 55 -12.02 3.15 -15.32
C GLY A 55 -10.72 3.89 -15.64
N LYS A 56 -9.66 3.16 -16.02
CA LYS A 56 -8.36 3.78 -16.32
C LYS A 56 -8.37 4.60 -17.61
N VAL A 57 -9.13 4.15 -18.63
CA VAL A 57 -9.32 4.95 -19.85
C VAL A 57 -10.07 6.25 -19.54
N LEU A 58 -11.17 6.16 -18.78
CA LEU A 58 -11.92 7.35 -18.36
C LEU A 58 -11.07 8.33 -17.55
N ASP A 59 -10.33 7.83 -16.59
CA ASP A 59 -9.37 8.58 -15.78
C ASP A 59 -8.36 9.33 -16.68
N SER A 60 -7.75 8.63 -17.61
CA SER A 60 -6.77 9.17 -18.56
C SER A 60 -7.35 10.27 -19.46
N ILE A 61 -8.60 10.13 -19.89
CA ILE A 61 -9.30 11.17 -20.66
C ILE A 61 -9.51 12.42 -19.80
N ILE A 62 -9.94 12.25 -18.55
CA ILE A 62 -10.16 13.38 -17.63
C ILE A 62 -8.83 14.09 -17.34
N ILE A 63 -7.78 13.35 -17.03
CA ILE A 63 -6.43 13.92 -16.80
C ILE A 63 -5.91 14.64 -18.04
N GLY A 64 -6.08 14.07 -19.22
CA GLY A 64 -5.71 14.71 -20.48
C GLY A 64 -6.45 16.03 -20.71
N LEU A 65 -7.77 16.08 -20.43
CA LEU A 65 -8.56 17.29 -20.54
C LEU A 65 -8.15 18.36 -19.51
N LEU A 66 -7.94 17.97 -18.25
CA LEU A 66 -7.47 18.89 -17.21
C LEU A 66 -6.06 19.41 -17.53
N CYS A 67 -5.18 18.53 -18.05
CA CYS A 67 -3.87 18.94 -18.52
C CYS A 67 -3.97 19.95 -19.67
N PHE A 68 -4.87 19.75 -20.63
CA PHE A 68 -5.09 20.67 -21.74
C PHE A 68 -5.57 22.04 -21.26
N ILE A 69 -6.53 22.08 -20.36
CA ILE A 69 -7.05 23.33 -19.78
C ILE A 69 -5.92 24.07 -19.05
N GLY A 70 -5.18 23.38 -18.17
CA GLY A 70 -4.09 23.99 -17.39
C GLY A 70 -2.95 24.52 -18.27
N THR A 71 -2.47 23.71 -19.21
CA THR A 71 -1.39 24.12 -20.13
C THR A 71 -1.79 25.24 -21.06
N THR A 72 -3.09 25.32 -21.45
CA THR A 72 -3.64 26.43 -22.24
C THR A 72 -3.67 27.72 -21.42
N ILE A 73 -4.14 27.68 -20.16
CA ILE A 73 -4.14 28.84 -19.27
C ILE A 73 -2.72 29.36 -19.01
N MET A 74 -1.74 28.45 -18.91
CA MET A 74 -0.34 28.78 -18.70
C MET A 74 0.36 29.25 -19.98
N ASN A 75 -0.33 29.31 -21.12
CA ASN A 75 0.26 29.62 -22.44
C ASN A 75 1.46 28.71 -22.77
N THR A 76 1.40 27.45 -22.38
CA THR A 76 2.47 26.48 -22.64
C THR A 76 2.56 26.17 -24.13
N PRO A 77 3.76 26.16 -24.74
CA PRO A 77 3.89 25.80 -26.14
C PRO A 77 3.42 24.36 -26.39
N TYR A 78 2.74 24.12 -27.50
CA TYR A 78 2.20 22.83 -27.90
C TYR A 78 1.25 22.19 -26.86
N ALA A 79 0.41 22.99 -26.19
CA ALA A 79 -0.51 22.53 -25.13
C ALA A 79 -1.29 21.28 -25.51
N ILE A 80 -1.82 21.18 -26.73
CA ILE A 80 -2.55 19.99 -27.21
C ILE A 80 -1.66 18.75 -27.21
N LEU A 81 -0.47 18.85 -27.79
CA LEU A 81 0.47 17.72 -27.90
C LEU A 81 0.89 17.23 -26.51
N VAL A 82 1.29 18.15 -25.63
CA VAL A 82 1.65 17.87 -24.24
C VAL A 82 0.52 17.15 -23.50
N SER A 83 -0.70 17.65 -23.63
CA SER A 83 -1.86 17.09 -22.95
C SER A 83 -2.27 15.71 -23.46
N VAL A 84 -2.14 15.48 -24.77
CA VAL A 84 -2.35 14.15 -25.36
C VAL A 84 -1.29 13.17 -24.87
N ILE A 85 -0.02 13.57 -24.85
CA ILE A 85 1.05 12.71 -24.32
C ILE A 85 0.78 12.34 -22.86
N VAL A 86 0.50 13.33 -22.00
CA VAL A 86 0.19 13.10 -20.57
C VAL A 86 -1.05 12.22 -20.39
N GLY A 87 -2.13 12.50 -21.14
CA GLY A 87 -3.37 11.73 -21.05
C GLY A 87 -3.16 10.28 -21.51
N VAL A 88 -2.52 10.04 -22.65
CA VAL A 88 -2.28 8.70 -23.18
C VAL A 88 -1.37 7.89 -22.25
N THR A 89 -0.30 8.49 -21.77
CA THR A 89 0.63 7.79 -20.87
C THR A 89 -0.01 7.49 -19.52
N ASN A 90 -0.97 8.29 -19.05
CA ASN A 90 -1.68 8.09 -17.79
C ASN A 90 -2.49 6.77 -17.73
N VAL A 91 -2.72 6.11 -18.85
CA VAL A 91 -3.30 4.75 -18.89
C VAL A 91 -2.44 3.76 -18.12
N ILE A 92 -1.13 3.97 -18.05
CA ILE A 92 -0.20 3.15 -17.28
C ILE A 92 -0.21 3.64 -15.82
N PRO A 93 -0.74 2.86 -14.86
CA PRO A 93 -0.79 3.28 -13.47
C PRO A 93 0.61 3.56 -12.90
N PHE A 94 0.76 4.57 -12.06
CA PHE A 94 1.99 5.03 -11.41
C PHE A 94 3.07 5.56 -12.35
N PHE A 95 3.43 4.84 -13.40
CA PHE A 95 4.51 5.24 -14.32
C PHE A 95 4.05 6.20 -15.41
N GLY A 96 2.77 6.15 -15.78
CA GLY A 96 2.21 6.96 -16.85
C GLY A 96 2.47 8.46 -16.72
N PRO A 97 2.21 9.06 -15.56
CA PRO A 97 2.47 10.49 -15.33
C PRO A 97 3.91 10.90 -15.60
N TYR A 98 4.87 10.09 -15.17
CA TYR A 98 6.30 10.37 -15.38
C TYR A 98 6.70 10.19 -16.84
N LEU A 99 6.19 9.14 -17.49
CA LEU A 99 6.42 8.87 -18.92
C LEU A 99 5.87 9.98 -19.80
N GLY A 100 4.81 10.65 -19.39
CA GLY A 100 4.24 11.79 -20.09
C GLY A 100 4.91 13.12 -19.74
N ALA A 101 5.18 13.35 -18.45
CA ALA A 101 5.72 14.62 -17.96
C ALA A 101 7.15 14.88 -18.44
N ILE A 102 8.03 13.86 -18.42
CA ILE A 102 9.44 14.00 -18.77
C ILE A 102 9.62 14.48 -20.23
N PRO A 103 9.09 13.78 -21.27
CA PRO A 103 9.23 14.24 -22.64
C PRO A 103 8.51 15.56 -22.89
N SER A 104 7.38 15.83 -22.22
CA SER A 104 6.65 17.07 -22.32
C SER A 104 7.45 18.26 -21.75
N ALA A 105 8.08 18.08 -20.58
CA ALA A 105 8.94 19.09 -19.98
C ALA A 105 10.16 19.40 -20.85
N LEU A 106 10.79 18.36 -21.43
CA LEU A 106 11.90 18.54 -22.37
C LEU A 106 11.46 19.29 -23.63
N LEU A 107 10.28 18.96 -24.18
CA LEU A 107 9.73 19.66 -25.32
C LEU A 107 9.53 21.15 -25.03
N ILE A 108 8.93 21.49 -23.90
CA ILE A 108 8.68 22.87 -23.46
C ILE A 108 10.01 23.60 -23.30
N LEU A 109 10.99 22.99 -22.67
CA LEU A 109 12.32 23.59 -22.43
C LEU A 109 13.05 23.86 -23.73
N ILE A 110 13.00 22.96 -24.74
CA ILE A 110 13.65 23.11 -26.02
C ILE A 110 12.98 24.22 -26.85
N VAL A 111 11.65 24.27 -26.81
CA VAL A 111 10.89 25.23 -27.64
C VAL A 111 10.96 26.64 -27.07
N ASP A 112 10.94 26.78 -25.75
CA ASP A 112 10.96 28.09 -25.07
C ASP A 112 12.21 28.25 -24.19
N ILE A 113 13.38 28.20 -24.82
CA ILE A 113 14.68 28.34 -24.14
C ILE A 113 14.81 29.71 -23.46
N THR A 114 14.12 30.73 -23.96
CA THR A 114 14.18 32.10 -23.42
C THR A 114 13.44 32.24 -22.08
N HIS A 115 12.46 31.37 -21.83
CA HIS A 115 11.66 31.37 -20.59
C HIS A 115 11.67 30.01 -19.90
N PRO A 116 12.81 29.57 -19.34
CA PRO A 116 12.93 28.25 -18.73
C PRO A 116 11.99 28.05 -17.54
N LEU A 117 11.48 29.11 -16.94
CA LEU A 117 10.49 29.08 -15.85
C LEU A 117 9.18 28.43 -16.30
N ASN A 118 8.79 28.50 -17.58
CA ASN A 118 7.59 27.83 -18.08
C ASN A 118 7.67 26.30 -17.91
N CYS A 119 8.84 25.72 -18.06
CA CYS A 119 9.08 24.31 -17.78
C CYS A 119 8.89 24.00 -16.28
N VAL A 120 9.38 24.86 -15.38
CA VAL A 120 9.23 24.68 -13.93
C VAL A 120 7.74 24.78 -13.53
N TYR A 121 7.02 25.74 -14.06
CA TYR A 121 5.58 25.86 -13.81
C TYR A 121 4.80 24.66 -14.32
N PHE A 122 5.17 24.14 -15.50
CA PHE A 122 4.57 22.93 -16.03
C PHE A 122 4.80 21.72 -15.11
N VAL A 123 6.04 21.51 -14.65
CA VAL A 123 6.37 20.38 -13.74
C VAL A 123 5.60 20.51 -12.43
N LEU A 124 5.50 21.72 -11.86
CA LEU A 124 4.72 21.96 -10.66
C LEU A 124 3.23 21.69 -10.89
N PHE A 125 2.69 22.15 -12.02
CA PHE A 125 1.31 21.90 -12.41
C PHE A 125 1.03 20.39 -12.57
N ILE A 126 1.90 19.65 -13.24
CA ILE A 126 1.77 18.19 -13.36
C ILE A 126 1.81 17.53 -11.98
N PHE A 127 2.68 17.98 -11.08
CA PHE A 127 2.72 17.47 -9.71
C PHE A 127 1.39 17.68 -8.98
N LEU A 128 0.78 18.87 -9.08
CA LEU A 128 -0.54 19.15 -8.51
C LEU A 128 -1.64 18.30 -9.16
N LEU A 129 -1.59 18.15 -10.49
CA LEU A 129 -2.53 17.30 -11.23
C LEU A 129 -2.43 15.84 -10.78
N GLN A 130 -1.22 15.34 -10.50
CA GLN A 130 -1.01 13.99 -9.98
C GLN A 130 -1.51 13.81 -8.55
N GLN A 131 -1.40 14.83 -7.70
CA GLN A 131 -2.00 14.78 -6.36
C GLN A 131 -3.53 14.72 -6.45
N PHE A 132 -4.12 15.43 -7.40
CA PHE A 132 -5.55 15.38 -7.65
C PHE A 132 -5.96 13.99 -8.19
N ASP A 133 -5.22 13.44 -9.14
CA ASP A 133 -5.44 12.10 -9.68
C ASP A 133 -5.38 11.04 -8.56
N GLY A 134 -4.28 10.96 -7.85
CA GLY A 134 -4.02 9.93 -6.85
C GLY A 134 -4.97 9.97 -5.64
N ASN A 135 -5.39 11.17 -5.20
CA ASN A 135 -6.20 11.33 -3.99
C ASN A 135 -7.70 11.46 -4.25
N ILE A 136 -8.11 11.92 -5.43
CA ILE A 136 -9.52 12.21 -5.71
C ILE A 136 -10.05 11.38 -6.88
N LEU A 137 -9.40 11.45 -8.06
CA LEU A 137 -9.90 10.76 -9.26
C LEU A 137 -9.74 9.25 -9.14
N GLY A 138 -8.54 8.78 -8.83
CA GLY A 138 -8.22 7.36 -8.72
C GLY A 138 -9.21 6.62 -7.80
N PRO A 139 -9.39 7.03 -6.52
CA PRO A 139 -10.39 6.42 -5.65
C PRO A 139 -11.82 6.51 -6.16
N LYS A 140 -12.22 7.61 -6.80
CA LYS A 140 -13.59 7.79 -7.32
C LYS A 140 -13.88 6.94 -8.58
N ILE A 141 -12.93 6.81 -9.48
CA ILE A 141 -13.12 6.15 -10.78
C ILE A 141 -12.81 4.67 -10.69
N LEU A 142 -11.65 4.32 -10.12
CA LEU A 142 -11.22 2.93 -9.99
C LEU A 142 -11.85 2.25 -8.79
N GLY A 143 -12.15 3.01 -7.72
CA GLY A 143 -12.73 2.48 -6.49
C GLY A 143 -11.99 1.26 -5.98
N ASP A 144 -12.72 0.35 -5.33
CA ASP A 144 -12.21 -0.96 -4.92
C ASP A 144 -12.22 -2.00 -6.06
N SER A 145 -12.12 -1.55 -7.32
CA SER A 145 -12.29 -2.41 -8.51
C SER A 145 -11.34 -3.61 -8.52
N THR A 146 -10.18 -3.47 -7.91
CA THR A 146 -9.18 -4.55 -7.85
C THR A 146 -9.07 -5.20 -6.48
N GLY A 147 -9.46 -4.52 -5.40
CA GLY A 147 -9.28 -4.98 -4.02
C GLY A 147 -7.81 -5.20 -3.63
N LEU A 148 -6.87 -4.62 -4.37
CA LEU A 148 -5.43 -4.72 -4.12
C LEU A 148 -4.94 -3.51 -3.33
N SER A 149 -4.02 -3.73 -2.39
CA SER A 149 -3.27 -2.62 -1.79
C SER A 149 -2.26 -2.03 -2.77
N GLY A 150 -1.84 -0.76 -2.56
CA GLY A 150 -0.89 -0.07 -3.42
C GLY A 150 0.40 -0.86 -3.69
N PHE A 151 0.91 -1.58 -2.68
CA PHE A 151 2.06 -2.46 -2.83
C PHE A 151 1.85 -3.52 -3.92
N TRP A 152 0.71 -4.22 -3.90
CA TRP A 152 0.41 -5.27 -4.86
C TRP A 152 0.17 -4.71 -6.26
N VAL A 153 -0.31 -3.48 -6.36
CA VAL A 153 -0.46 -2.81 -7.67
C VAL A 153 0.91 -2.51 -8.27
N ILE A 154 1.83 -1.91 -7.50
CA ILE A 154 3.21 -1.64 -7.97
C ILE A 154 3.92 -2.96 -8.33
N PHE A 155 3.80 -3.97 -7.48
CA PHE A 155 4.37 -5.29 -7.74
C PHE A 155 3.86 -5.89 -9.06
N SER A 156 2.55 -5.83 -9.30
CA SER A 156 1.95 -6.37 -10.53
C SER A 156 2.43 -5.65 -11.78
N ILE A 157 2.51 -4.31 -11.74
CA ILE A 157 3.01 -3.50 -12.86
C ILE A 157 4.48 -3.83 -13.15
N THR A 158 5.30 -3.96 -12.12
CA THR A 158 6.72 -4.29 -12.27
C THR A 158 6.90 -5.70 -12.84
N LEU A 159 6.17 -6.68 -12.30
CA LEU A 159 6.23 -8.07 -12.75
C LEU A 159 5.77 -8.22 -14.20
N PHE A 160 4.55 -7.79 -14.50
CA PHE A 160 3.98 -7.94 -15.84
C PHE A 160 4.61 -6.98 -16.86
N GLY A 161 5.06 -5.82 -16.41
CA GLY A 161 5.83 -4.88 -17.23
C GLY A 161 7.18 -5.46 -17.65
N GLY A 162 7.88 -6.15 -16.74
CA GLY A 162 9.11 -6.86 -17.05
C GLY A 162 8.95 -8.03 -18.01
N LEU A 163 7.80 -8.73 -17.95
CA LEU A 163 7.52 -9.89 -18.80
C LEU A 163 6.96 -9.51 -20.18
N PHE A 164 6.08 -8.52 -20.25
CA PHE A 164 5.29 -8.20 -21.45
C PHE A 164 5.42 -6.73 -21.90
N GLY A 165 6.31 -5.95 -21.28
CA GLY A 165 6.49 -4.53 -21.59
C GLY A 165 5.26 -3.66 -21.27
N ILE A 166 5.02 -2.63 -22.08
CA ILE A 166 3.93 -1.65 -21.87
C ILE A 166 2.55 -2.32 -21.81
N PRO A 167 2.16 -3.25 -22.70
CA PRO A 167 0.89 -3.98 -22.57
C PRO A 167 0.76 -4.69 -21.22
N GLY A 168 1.86 -5.30 -20.74
CA GLY A 168 1.89 -5.96 -19.44
C GLY A 168 1.66 -4.99 -18.27
N MET A 169 2.17 -3.78 -18.33
CA MET A 169 1.93 -2.77 -17.30
C MET A 169 0.44 -2.39 -17.20
N ILE A 170 -0.26 -2.33 -18.32
CA ILE A 170 -1.68 -1.96 -18.37
C ILE A 170 -2.57 -3.11 -17.87
N VAL A 171 -2.37 -4.33 -18.40
CA VAL A 171 -3.22 -5.47 -18.08
C VAL A 171 -2.77 -6.25 -16.84
N GLY A 172 -1.56 -6.01 -16.36
CA GLY A 172 -0.96 -6.72 -15.22
C GLY A 172 -1.77 -6.55 -13.94
N VAL A 173 -2.27 -5.36 -13.66
CA VAL A 173 -3.04 -5.07 -12.45
C VAL A 173 -4.33 -5.91 -12.38
N PRO A 174 -5.23 -5.93 -13.38
CA PRO A 174 -6.42 -6.77 -13.32
C PRO A 174 -6.09 -8.27 -13.36
N ILE A 175 -5.05 -8.72 -14.06
CA ILE A 175 -4.61 -10.11 -14.02
C ILE A 175 -4.17 -10.50 -12.61
N PHE A 176 -3.33 -9.69 -11.98
CA PHE A 176 -2.87 -9.95 -10.62
C PHE A 176 -4.02 -9.92 -9.61
N ALA A 177 -4.97 -8.99 -9.76
CA ALA A 177 -6.17 -8.92 -8.91
C ALA A 177 -6.98 -10.24 -8.96
N ILE A 178 -7.14 -10.82 -10.14
CA ILE A 178 -7.83 -12.09 -10.32
C ILE A 178 -7.07 -13.24 -9.64
N ILE A 179 -5.75 -13.32 -9.84
CA ILE A 179 -4.89 -14.32 -9.20
C ILE A 179 -4.97 -14.18 -7.68
N TYR A 180 -4.83 -12.95 -7.16
CA TYR A 180 -4.91 -12.66 -5.73
C TYR A 180 -6.27 -13.06 -5.13
N ALA A 181 -7.38 -12.72 -5.80
CA ALA A 181 -8.72 -13.10 -5.37
C ALA A 181 -8.92 -14.63 -5.38
N ALA A 182 -8.37 -15.34 -6.39
CA ALA A 182 -8.42 -16.80 -6.46
C ALA A 182 -7.64 -17.44 -5.29
N ILE A 183 -6.42 -16.96 -5.02
CA ILE A 183 -5.60 -17.43 -3.89
C ILE A 183 -6.33 -17.15 -2.56
N LYS A 184 -6.85 -15.94 -2.36
CA LYS A 184 -7.61 -15.57 -1.17
C LYS A 184 -8.82 -16.49 -0.95
N LYS A 185 -9.55 -16.81 -2.03
CA LYS A 185 -10.70 -17.73 -1.96
C LYS A 185 -10.28 -19.14 -1.54
N ILE A 186 -9.16 -19.65 -2.07
CA ILE A 186 -8.62 -20.97 -1.70
C ILE A 186 -8.18 -20.98 -0.24
N ILE A 187 -7.46 -19.93 0.20
CA ILE A 187 -7.01 -19.81 1.59
C ILE A 187 -8.23 -19.79 2.55
N ASN A 188 -9.20 -18.91 2.28
CA ASN A 188 -10.39 -18.80 3.12
C ASN A 188 -11.16 -20.13 3.20
N HIS A 189 -11.35 -20.80 2.08
CA HIS A 189 -12.00 -22.11 2.07
C HIS A 189 -11.27 -23.17 2.90
N ASN A 190 -9.94 -23.18 2.87
CA ASN A 190 -9.13 -24.10 3.68
C ASN A 190 -9.15 -23.74 5.18
N LEU A 191 -9.22 -22.43 5.52
CA LEU A 191 -9.36 -21.98 6.89
C LEU A 191 -10.73 -22.35 7.46
N GLU A 192 -11.81 -22.14 6.69
CA GLU A 192 -13.17 -22.55 7.05
C GLU A 192 -13.28 -24.06 7.31
N LYS A 193 -12.64 -24.89 6.47
CA LYS A 193 -12.57 -26.36 6.71
C LYS A 193 -11.89 -26.71 8.02
N LYS A 194 -10.90 -25.91 8.43
CA LYS A 194 -10.16 -26.07 9.70
C LYS A 194 -10.84 -25.35 10.87
N LYS A 195 -12.00 -24.72 10.66
CA LYS A 195 -12.73 -23.89 11.64
C LYS A 195 -11.88 -22.74 12.19
N LEU A 196 -10.94 -22.22 11.39
CA LEU A 196 -10.09 -21.09 11.74
C LEU A 196 -10.67 -19.79 11.16
N PRO A 197 -10.49 -18.64 11.84
CA PRO A 197 -10.93 -17.35 11.34
C PRO A 197 -10.36 -17.01 9.96
N THR A 198 -11.17 -16.42 9.11
CA THR A 198 -10.74 -15.94 7.77
C THR A 198 -10.23 -14.51 7.80
N ASP A 199 -10.38 -13.81 8.92
CA ASP A 199 -9.90 -12.45 9.10
C ASP A 199 -8.42 -12.43 9.47
N SER A 200 -7.65 -11.63 8.73
CA SER A 200 -6.20 -11.48 8.96
C SER A 200 -5.86 -10.85 10.31
N ALA A 201 -6.77 -10.02 10.87
CA ALA A 201 -6.56 -9.40 12.16
C ALA A 201 -6.47 -10.42 13.31
N SER A 202 -7.14 -11.56 13.17
CA SER A 202 -7.10 -12.65 14.16
C SER A 202 -5.72 -13.32 14.25
N TYR A 203 -4.84 -13.09 13.27
CA TYR A 203 -3.48 -13.66 13.23
C TYR A 203 -2.40 -12.68 13.69
N ASN A 204 -2.79 -11.47 14.10
CA ASN A 204 -1.86 -10.53 14.71
C ASN A 204 -1.46 -11.02 16.10
N ASP A 205 -0.18 -10.84 16.43
CA ASP A 205 0.37 -11.14 17.77
C ASP A 205 0.23 -12.60 18.25
N MET A 206 -0.03 -13.54 17.34
CA MET A 206 -0.02 -14.97 17.64
C MET A 206 1.35 -15.61 17.34
N GLU A 207 1.76 -16.58 18.12
CA GLU A 207 2.95 -17.39 17.87
C GLU A 207 2.60 -18.65 17.07
N CYS A 208 1.57 -19.36 17.47
CA CYS A 208 1.11 -20.57 16.79
C CYS A 208 -0.37 -20.86 17.10
N VAL A 209 -0.92 -21.84 16.40
CA VAL A 209 -2.26 -22.40 16.66
C VAL A 209 -2.09 -23.79 17.26
N ASP A 210 -2.78 -24.06 18.37
CA ASP A 210 -2.81 -25.38 19.04
C ASP A 210 -3.56 -26.41 18.19
N LYS A 211 -3.41 -27.70 18.54
CA LYS A 211 -4.12 -28.83 17.90
C LYS A 211 -5.64 -28.69 17.98
N ASP A 212 -6.14 -27.99 18.98
CA ASP A 212 -7.55 -27.73 19.21
C ASP A 212 -8.07 -26.47 18.50
N GLY A 213 -7.21 -25.77 17.73
CA GLY A 213 -7.57 -24.58 16.97
C GLY A 213 -7.49 -23.27 17.77
N ASN A 214 -6.93 -23.28 18.99
CA ASN A 214 -6.79 -22.08 19.80
C ASN A 214 -5.52 -21.29 19.40
N PHE A 215 -5.64 -19.95 19.38
CA PHE A 215 -4.52 -19.05 19.11
C PHE A 215 -3.68 -18.86 20.38
N LEU A 216 -2.41 -19.20 20.31
CA LEU A 216 -1.45 -18.94 21.37
C LEU A 216 -0.81 -17.55 21.14
N PRO A 217 -0.93 -16.61 22.09
CA PRO A 217 -0.35 -15.28 21.93
C PRO A 217 1.17 -15.38 21.94
N ARG A 218 1.80 -14.51 21.13
CA ARG A 218 3.24 -14.35 21.14
C ARG A 218 3.67 -13.86 22.51
N VAL A 219 4.39 -14.67 23.26
CA VAL A 219 5.03 -14.24 24.51
C VAL A 219 6.05 -13.16 24.13
N PRO A 220 5.94 -11.92 24.63
CA PRO A 220 6.95 -10.91 24.40
C PRO A 220 8.28 -11.51 24.84
N ALA A 221 9.27 -11.54 23.96
CA ALA A 221 10.62 -11.93 24.36
C ALA A 221 10.99 -11.04 25.55
N GLU A 222 11.24 -11.65 26.72
CA GLU A 222 11.72 -10.89 27.88
C GLU A 222 12.82 -9.96 27.36
N PRO A 223 12.76 -8.67 27.69
CA PRO A 223 13.81 -7.76 27.27
C PRO A 223 15.11 -8.36 27.80
N LYS A 224 15.99 -8.81 26.90
CA LYS A 224 17.33 -9.22 27.26
C LYS A 224 17.96 -7.98 27.89
N ILE A 225 17.79 -7.84 29.21
CA ILE A 225 18.51 -6.86 30.00
C ILE A 225 19.97 -7.26 29.82
N LYS A 226 20.63 -6.69 28.83
CA LYS A 226 22.07 -6.65 28.81
C LYS A 226 22.46 -5.91 30.08
N LYS A 227 22.81 -6.69 31.12
CA LYS A 227 23.54 -6.16 32.28
C LYS A 227 24.88 -5.66 31.75
N HIS A 228 24.86 -4.53 31.09
CA HIS A 228 26.02 -3.70 30.97
C HIS A 228 26.28 -3.20 32.41
N LYS A 229 27.14 -3.90 33.15
CA LYS A 229 27.77 -3.29 34.30
C LYS A 229 28.41 -2.02 33.76
N SER A 230 27.82 -0.88 34.10
CA SER A 230 28.35 0.41 33.71
C SER A 230 29.82 0.43 34.16
N THR A 231 30.72 0.89 33.30
CA THR A 231 32.13 1.08 33.61
C THR A 231 32.29 1.85 34.92
N TYR A 232 31.30 2.68 35.27
CA TYR A 232 31.18 3.42 36.49
C TYR A 232 30.95 2.54 37.75
N SER A 233 30.19 1.44 37.65
CA SER A 233 30.01 0.48 38.75
C SER A 233 31.25 -0.36 39.00
N LEU A 234 32.03 -0.71 37.96
CA LEU A 234 33.28 -1.41 38.07
C LEU A 234 34.39 -0.52 38.64
N ILE A 235 34.42 0.76 38.32
CA ILE A 235 35.34 1.74 38.87
C ILE A 235 34.99 2.01 40.34
N LYS A 236 33.72 2.09 40.71
CA LYS A 236 33.26 2.29 42.07
C LYS A 236 33.55 1.08 42.96
N GLU A 237 33.42 -0.14 42.43
CA GLU A 237 33.74 -1.41 43.12
C GLU A 237 35.27 -1.50 43.38
N LYS A 238 36.12 -1.16 42.41
CA LYS A 238 37.57 -1.10 42.54
C LYS A 238 38.06 0.02 43.47
N LEU A 239 37.37 1.17 43.53
CA LEU A 239 37.68 2.25 44.45
C LEU A 239 37.24 1.93 45.87
N ALA A 240 36.19 1.16 46.10
CA ALA A 240 35.75 0.66 47.38
C ALA A 240 36.76 -0.37 47.95
N GLU A 241 37.20 -1.37 47.12
CA GLU A 241 38.23 -2.33 47.51
C GLU A 241 39.57 -1.68 47.86
N LYS A 242 39.94 -0.60 47.16
CA LYS A 242 41.17 0.12 47.43
C LYS A 242 41.10 0.99 48.74
N LYS A 243 39.89 1.43 49.11
CA LYS A 243 39.68 2.15 50.38
C LYS A 243 39.62 1.25 51.61
N GLU A 244 39.16 0.00 51.46
CA GLU A 244 39.17 -1.00 52.52
C GLU A 244 40.59 -1.56 52.78
N ALA A 245 41.47 -1.52 51.79
CA ALA A 245 42.86 -1.97 51.92
C ALA A 245 43.82 -0.91 52.53
N GLU A 246 43.37 0.35 52.75
CA GLU A 246 44.19 1.49 53.25
C GLU A 246 43.78 2.01 54.61
N GLN A 247 42.99 1.28 55.43
CA GLN A 247 42.73 1.69 56.83
C GLN A 247 43.68 0.99 57.81
N PRO A 248 44.53 1.70 58.49
CA PRO A 248 45.22 1.16 59.65
C PRO A 248 44.35 1.25 60.91
N GLU A 249 44.41 0.21 61.71
CA GLU A 249 43.76 0.06 63.02
C GLU A 249 44.17 1.18 63.96
N THR A 250 43.18 1.87 64.55
CA THR A 250 43.32 2.39 65.93
C THR A 250 41.99 2.83 66.56
N GLY A 251 41.57 2.20 67.64
CA GLY A 251 41.12 2.79 68.91
C GLY A 251 39.69 3.36 68.95
N GLU A 252 38.80 2.63 69.58
CA GLU A 252 37.66 3.17 70.36
C GLU A 252 38.01 4.29 71.34
N PRO A 253 37.13 5.18 71.90
CA PRO A 253 35.83 4.77 72.47
C PRO A 253 34.69 5.81 72.47
N LYS A 254 33.50 5.27 72.78
CA LYS A 254 32.31 5.80 73.52
C LYS A 254 31.49 6.99 73.01
N ALA A 255 30.19 6.69 73.02
CA ALA A 255 29.01 7.54 72.98
C ALA A 255 28.91 8.63 74.06
N PRO A 256 27.98 9.64 73.98
CA PRO A 256 26.57 9.38 74.23
C PRO A 256 25.55 10.24 73.45
N GLU A 257 24.38 9.66 73.27
CA GLU A 257 23.04 10.00 73.72
C GLU A 257 22.37 11.31 73.30
N LYS A 258 21.14 11.06 72.71
CA LYS A 258 19.91 11.85 72.75
C LYS A 258 19.77 13.18 72.02
N GLU A 259 18.78 13.32 71.12
CA GLU A 259 17.52 13.97 71.50
C GLU A 259 16.50 13.89 70.33
N GLU A 260 15.25 13.77 70.79
CA GLU A 260 13.99 13.51 70.07
C GLU A 260 13.50 14.62 69.12
N ALA A 261 12.81 14.23 68.11
CA ALA A 261 11.56 14.70 67.48
C ALA A 261 11.07 16.17 67.68
N PRO A 262 10.09 16.72 66.95
CA PRO A 262 8.89 16.06 66.41
C PRO A 262 8.36 16.48 65.02
N ALA A 263 7.33 15.79 64.63
CA ALA A 263 6.41 15.95 63.56
C ALA A 263 5.73 17.31 63.41
N GLU A 264 5.31 17.63 62.18
CA GLU A 264 4.00 18.24 61.90
C GLU A 264 3.67 18.25 60.39
N LYS A 265 2.64 17.52 60.06
CA LYS A 265 1.31 17.85 59.53
C LYS A 265 1.22 18.24 58.06
N LYS A 266 0.43 17.38 57.41
CA LYS A 266 -0.43 17.70 56.26
C LYS A 266 -1.49 18.74 56.64
N PRO A 267 -2.07 19.49 55.71
CA PRO A 267 -3.45 19.16 55.37
C PRO A 267 -3.78 19.11 53.90
N ASP A 268 -4.69 18.28 53.67
CA ASP A 268 -5.80 18.00 52.81
C ASP A 268 -6.64 19.24 52.47
N ALA A 269 -7.28 19.20 51.30
CA ALA A 269 -8.60 19.66 50.95
C ALA A 269 -8.64 20.03 49.44
N SER A 270 -9.21 19.23 48.61
CA SER A 270 -10.65 19.06 48.27
C SER A 270 -11.25 20.27 47.51
N VAL A 271 -11.88 19.92 46.43
CA VAL A 271 -13.23 20.32 45.98
C VAL A 271 -13.34 21.38 44.89
N ASN A 272 -14.08 20.90 43.90
CA ASN A 272 -15.16 21.40 43.01
C ASN A 272 -14.74 22.02 41.68
N GLU A 273 -15.26 21.37 40.67
CA GLU A 273 -16.58 21.48 39.99
C GLU A 273 -16.73 22.74 39.12
N ASP A 274 -17.12 22.40 37.94
CA ASP A 274 -18.13 23.01 37.05
C ASP A 274 -17.72 23.97 35.91
N GLU A 275 -18.29 23.53 34.80
CA GLU A 275 -18.94 24.25 33.70
C GLU A 275 -18.11 25.17 32.77
N LYS A 276 -17.93 24.75 31.60
CA LYS A 276 -18.73 25.09 30.40
C LYS A 276 -18.19 24.39 29.17
#